data_274a1d3c192f4432021772478ba25ac9
#
_entry.id   274a1d3c192f4432021772478ba25ac9
#
_cell.length_a   1.000
_cell.length_b   1.000
_cell.length_c   1.000
_cell.angle_alpha   90.00
_cell.angle_beta   90.00
_cell.angle_gamma   90.00
#
_symmetry.space_group_name_H-M   'P 1'
#
loop_
_entity.id
_entity.type
_entity.pdbx_description
1 polymer ?
#
loop_
_entity_poly.entity_id
_entity_poly.type
_entity_poly.pdbx_seq_one_letter_code
_entity_poly.pdbx_strand_id
1 'polypeptide(L)'
;ATSYLSEDSDMLGAEAAYGALEADLQHELDNYESLHPGYDEYRFDLDEIKHDPYVLTSILSALHNGVFTLGEVQGDLAMLFEKQYILTQTIETETRYRTETRTDSEGNTYTVEVPYTYYICNVKLENFDLSHLPIYILTEEQMGFYAAYMQTLGNRPDLFPNGSYPHASTPKEPTYYEIPPEALKDEAFAAMIAEAEKYVGYPYVWGGSSPSTSFDCSGFISWVINHSGWNVGRQTAQGLYNICTPVSPEQAKPGDLVFFVGTYDTAGMSHVGLYVGNSVMLHC
;
A
#
# COMPACT_ATOMS: atom_id res chain seq x y z
N ALA A 1 -13.27 23.26 7.14
CA ALA A 1 -12.65 22.13 7.85
C ALA A 1 -13.37 20.87 7.38
N THR A 2 -12.62 19.87 6.95
CA THR A 2 -13.18 18.61 6.44
C THR A 2 -13.31 17.65 7.61
N SER A 3 -14.54 17.54 8.14
CA SER A 3 -14.87 16.62 9.25
C SER A 3 -15.72 15.48 8.72
N TYR A 4 -15.63 14.31 9.36
CA TYR A 4 -16.63 13.27 9.16
C TYR A 4 -18.01 13.80 9.62
N LEU A 5 -19.00 13.52 8.81
CA LEU A 5 -20.38 14.00 9.05
C LEU A 5 -21.37 12.86 9.35
N SER A 6 -20.96 11.61 9.14
CA SER A 6 -21.75 10.43 9.52
C SER A 6 -21.85 10.31 11.04
N GLU A 7 -22.90 9.66 11.51
CA GLU A 7 -23.06 9.35 12.94
C GLU A 7 -21.97 8.37 13.39
N ASP A 8 -21.53 8.49 14.64
CA ASP A 8 -20.51 7.60 15.21
C ASP A 8 -20.91 6.12 15.13
N SER A 9 -22.20 5.82 15.33
CA SER A 9 -22.73 4.47 15.23
C SER A 9 -22.57 3.87 13.82
N ASP A 10 -22.66 4.67 12.78
CA ASP A 10 -22.50 4.22 11.40
C ASP A 10 -21.03 4.00 11.06
N MET A 11 -20.16 4.92 11.48
CA MET A 11 -18.71 4.80 11.26
C MET A 11 -18.11 3.61 12.03
N LEU A 12 -18.43 3.50 13.32
CA LEU A 12 -17.98 2.36 14.15
C LEU A 12 -18.62 1.04 13.70
N GLY A 13 -19.86 1.08 13.22
CA GLY A 13 -20.55 -0.07 12.64
C GLY A 13 -19.90 -0.56 11.36
N ALA A 14 -19.48 0.35 10.48
CA ALA A 14 -18.75 0.02 9.23
C ALA A 14 -17.40 -0.62 9.55
N GLU A 15 -16.64 -0.06 10.50
CA GLU A 15 -15.39 -0.62 10.99
C GLU A 15 -15.58 -2.03 11.56
N ALA A 16 -16.58 -2.22 12.43
CA ALA A 16 -16.88 -3.53 13.00
C ALA A 16 -17.29 -4.55 11.94
N ALA A 17 -18.04 -4.14 10.91
CA ALA A 17 -18.44 -5.01 9.80
C ALA A 17 -17.23 -5.41 8.95
N TYR A 18 -16.30 -4.48 8.66
CA TYR A 18 -15.08 -4.79 7.94
C TYR A 18 -14.17 -5.72 8.72
N GLY A 19 -13.96 -5.46 10.01
CA GLY A 19 -13.23 -6.33 10.91
C GLY A 19 -13.83 -7.73 11.04
N ALA A 20 -15.15 -7.88 10.89
CA ALA A 20 -15.81 -9.19 10.86
C ALA A 20 -15.43 -9.97 9.58
N LEU A 21 -15.36 -9.31 8.41
CA LEU A 21 -14.88 -9.94 7.17
C LEU A 21 -13.42 -10.40 7.31
N GLU A 22 -12.58 -9.61 7.94
CA GLU A 22 -11.19 -9.96 8.23
C GLU A 22 -11.09 -11.15 9.20
N ALA A 23 -11.93 -11.18 10.22
CA ALA A 23 -11.98 -12.30 11.17
C ALA A 23 -12.46 -13.60 10.49
N ASP A 24 -13.40 -13.53 9.58
CA ASP A 24 -13.87 -14.68 8.80
C ASP A 24 -12.76 -15.21 7.87
N LEU A 25 -12.02 -14.33 7.20
CA LEU A 25 -10.86 -14.71 6.37
C LEU A 25 -9.76 -15.34 7.23
N GLN A 26 -9.44 -14.77 8.38
CA GLN A 26 -8.47 -15.36 9.31
C GLN A 26 -8.91 -16.75 9.77
N HIS A 27 -10.20 -16.91 10.10
CA HIS A 27 -10.75 -18.19 10.49
C HIS A 27 -10.66 -19.24 9.35
N GLU A 28 -10.90 -18.84 8.11
CA GLU A 28 -10.71 -19.72 6.94
C GLU A 28 -9.26 -20.16 6.82
N LEU A 29 -8.29 -19.24 6.94
CA LEU A 29 -6.86 -19.57 6.85
C LEU A 29 -6.39 -20.46 8.00
N ASP A 30 -6.84 -20.20 9.22
CA ASP A 30 -6.50 -20.99 10.42
C ASP A 30 -7.01 -22.45 10.32
N ASN A 31 -8.07 -22.69 9.54
CA ASN A 31 -8.69 -23.98 9.34
C ASN A 31 -8.55 -24.52 7.91
N TYR A 32 -7.66 -23.93 7.10
CA TYR A 32 -7.60 -24.13 5.65
C TYR A 32 -7.47 -25.60 5.26
N GLU A 33 -6.57 -26.35 5.89
CA GLU A 33 -6.36 -27.77 5.62
C GLU A 33 -7.61 -28.63 5.86
N SER A 34 -8.38 -28.29 6.91
CA SER A 34 -9.62 -29.02 7.23
C SER A 34 -10.79 -28.63 6.34
N LEU A 35 -10.84 -27.37 5.88
CA LEU A 35 -11.86 -26.87 4.98
C LEU A 35 -11.60 -27.25 3.53
N HIS A 36 -10.34 -27.47 3.15
CA HIS A 36 -9.91 -27.82 1.79
C HIS A 36 -9.07 -29.13 1.80
N PRO A 37 -9.63 -30.28 2.23
CA PRO A 37 -8.87 -31.52 2.37
C PRO A 37 -8.51 -32.14 1.01
N GLY A 38 -7.56 -33.07 1.02
CA GLY A 38 -7.25 -33.92 -0.14
C GLY A 38 -5.88 -33.66 -0.77
N TYR A 39 -5.03 -32.92 -0.11
CA TYR A 39 -3.64 -32.69 -0.50
C TYR A 39 -2.70 -33.36 0.51
N ASP A 40 -1.51 -33.74 0.03
CA ASP A 40 -0.50 -34.39 0.85
C ASP A 40 0.33 -33.37 1.67
N GLU A 41 0.41 -32.12 1.16
CA GLU A 41 1.18 -31.03 1.78
C GLU A 41 0.47 -29.68 1.51
N TYR A 42 0.53 -28.77 2.49
CA TYR A 42 0.06 -27.40 2.35
C TYR A 42 1.21 -26.43 2.60
N ARG A 43 1.35 -25.43 1.73
CA ARG A 43 2.34 -24.37 1.83
C ARG A 43 1.63 -23.02 1.85
N PHE A 44 1.93 -22.21 2.85
CA PHE A 44 1.29 -20.92 3.06
C PHE A 44 2.28 -19.78 2.84
N ASP A 45 1.86 -18.79 2.05
CA ASP A 45 2.51 -17.49 1.85
C ASP A 45 1.44 -16.42 2.10
N LEU A 46 1.40 -15.90 3.33
CA LEU A 46 0.27 -15.09 3.81
C LEU A 46 0.75 -13.72 4.27
N ASP A 47 0.21 -12.68 3.64
CA ASP A 47 0.29 -11.33 4.15
C ASP A 47 -0.55 -11.18 5.43
N GLU A 48 -0.23 -10.16 6.23
CA GLU A 48 -0.97 -9.84 7.44
C GLU A 48 -2.38 -9.31 7.11
N ILE A 49 -3.39 -9.81 7.83
CA ILE A 49 -4.77 -9.32 7.72
C ILE A 49 -4.94 -8.15 8.67
N LYS A 50 -4.98 -6.96 8.11
CA LYS A 50 -5.20 -5.71 8.83
C LYS A 50 -5.56 -4.58 7.89
N HIS A 51 -6.25 -3.56 8.41
CA HIS A 51 -6.49 -2.29 7.73
C HIS A 51 -6.36 -1.11 8.70
N ASP A 52 -6.36 0.10 8.15
CA ASP A 52 -6.44 1.35 8.91
C ASP A 52 -7.90 1.83 8.92
N PRO A 53 -8.57 1.94 10.09
CA PRO A 53 -9.97 2.35 10.17
C PRO A 53 -10.22 3.79 9.71
N TYR A 54 -9.22 4.67 9.80
CA TYR A 54 -9.33 6.03 9.25
C TYR A 54 -9.30 6.03 7.73
N VAL A 55 -8.51 5.13 7.12
CA VAL A 55 -8.52 4.93 5.67
C VAL A 55 -9.89 4.44 5.22
N LEU A 56 -10.44 3.40 5.89
CA LEU A 56 -11.77 2.88 5.59
C LEU A 56 -12.85 3.97 5.67
N THR A 57 -12.92 4.66 6.80
CA THR A 57 -13.91 5.72 7.03
C THR A 57 -13.75 6.88 6.04
N SER A 58 -12.51 7.25 5.70
CA SER A 58 -12.24 8.31 4.73
C SER A 58 -12.65 7.92 3.32
N ILE A 59 -12.43 6.67 2.91
CA ILE A 59 -12.90 6.15 1.61
C ILE A 59 -14.43 6.20 1.55
N LEU A 60 -15.11 5.65 2.56
CA LEU A 60 -16.58 5.62 2.60
C LEU A 60 -17.17 7.03 2.61
N SER A 61 -16.60 7.94 3.42
CA SER A 61 -17.01 9.35 3.43
C SER A 61 -16.82 10.02 2.06
N ALA A 62 -15.71 9.75 1.37
CA ALA A 62 -15.46 10.31 0.05
C ALA A 62 -16.42 9.74 -1.02
N LEU A 63 -16.71 8.43 -0.99
CA LEU A 63 -17.66 7.78 -1.89
C LEU A 63 -19.08 8.34 -1.76
N HIS A 64 -19.50 8.68 -0.53
CA HIS A 64 -20.85 9.11 -0.20
C HIS A 64 -20.98 10.64 0.03
N ASN A 65 -20.06 11.43 -0.51
CA ASN A 65 -20.09 12.90 -0.40
C ASN A 65 -20.18 13.41 1.05
N GLY A 66 -19.53 12.73 1.98
CA GLY A 66 -19.37 13.15 3.36
C GLY A 66 -20.26 12.46 4.38
N VAL A 67 -21.38 11.86 4.00
CA VAL A 67 -22.33 11.21 4.91
C VAL A 67 -22.74 9.83 4.39
N PHE A 68 -22.67 8.84 5.24
CA PHE A 68 -23.18 7.50 4.94
C PHE A 68 -23.83 6.88 6.18
N THR A 69 -24.70 5.91 5.96
CA THR A 69 -25.20 4.99 6.95
C THR A 69 -24.62 3.60 6.79
N LEU A 70 -24.55 2.83 7.85
CA LEU A 70 -24.05 1.44 7.79
C LEU A 70 -24.80 0.61 6.75
N GLY A 71 -26.10 0.83 6.57
CA GLY A 71 -26.92 0.10 5.60
C GLY A 71 -26.55 0.39 4.15
N GLU A 72 -26.18 1.64 3.84
CA GLU A 72 -25.82 2.06 2.49
C GLU A 72 -24.46 1.52 2.04
N VAL A 73 -23.51 1.37 2.97
CA VAL A 73 -22.12 1.02 2.63
C VAL A 73 -21.81 -0.48 2.61
N GLN A 74 -22.79 -1.35 2.83
CA GLN A 74 -22.55 -2.82 2.85
C GLN A 74 -21.91 -3.32 1.56
N GLY A 75 -22.35 -2.81 0.40
CA GLY A 75 -21.76 -3.15 -0.89
C GLY A 75 -20.33 -2.62 -1.06
N ASP A 76 -20.06 -1.43 -0.53
CA ASP A 76 -18.73 -0.83 -0.58
C ASP A 76 -17.75 -1.59 0.31
N LEU A 77 -18.16 -1.99 1.51
CA LEU A 77 -17.35 -2.81 2.41
C LEU A 77 -16.94 -4.13 1.75
N ALA A 78 -17.89 -4.82 1.10
CA ALA A 78 -17.60 -6.06 0.38
C ALA A 78 -16.64 -5.82 -0.80
N MET A 79 -16.90 -4.78 -1.61
CA MET A 79 -16.05 -4.40 -2.74
C MET A 79 -14.62 -4.05 -2.31
N LEU A 80 -14.47 -3.27 -1.25
CA LEU A 80 -13.16 -2.89 -0.70
C LEU A 80 -12.41 -4.11 -0.19
N PHE A 81 -13.09 -5.01 0.53
CA PHE A 81 -12.52 -6.24 1.06
C PHE A 81 -12.02 -7.16 -0.06
N GLU A 82 -12.83 -7.40 -1.10
CA GLU A 82 -12.45 -8.21 -2.27
C GLU A 82 -11.26 -7.61 -3.06
N LYS A 83 -11.10 -6.28 -3.04
CA LYS A 83 -9.97 -5.62 -3.69
C LYS A 83 -8.70 -5.60 -2.82
N GLN A 84 -8.85 -5.54 -1.51
CA GLN A 84 -7.73 -5.53 -0.59
C GLN A 84 -7.12 -6.91 -0.45
N TYR A 85 -7.95 -7.96 -0.28
CA TYR A 85 -7.49 -9.32 0.01
C TYR A 85 -7.71 -10.24 -1.18
N ILE A 86 -6.62 -10.79 -1.71
CA ILE A 86 -6.67 -11.78 -2.79
C ILE A 86 -6.11 -13.10 -2.26
N LEU A 87 -7.01 -14.05 -2.01
CA LEU A 87 -6.65 -15.41 -1.64
C LEU A 87 -6.57 -16.29 -2.89
N THR A 88 -5.41 -16.90 -3.11
CA THR A 88 -5.14 -17.75 -4.27
C THR A 88 -4.70 -19.13 -3.83
N GLN A 89 -5.26 -20.16 -4.47
CA GLN A 89 -4.86 -21.56 -4.30
C GLN A 89 -4.30 -22.08 -5.62
N THR A 90 -3.10 -22.68 -5.57
CA THR A 90 -2.51 -23.38 -6.72
C THR A 90 -2.06 -24.78 -6.31
N ILE A 91 -2.23 -25.73 -7.23
CA ILE A 91 -1.87 -27.13 -6.98
C ILE A 91 -0.61 -27.47 -7.76
N GLU A 92 0.39 -27.94 -7.04
CA GLU A 92 1.64 -28.48 -7.59
C GLU A 92 1.63 -30.00 -7.40
N THR A 93 2.21 -30.74 -8.35
CA THR A 93 2.32 -32.19 -8.26
C THR A 93 3.75 -32.64 -8.43
N GLU A 94 4.15 -33.60 -7.61
CA GLU A 94 5.44 -34.29 -7.69
C GLU A 94 5.24 -35.80 -7.85
N THR A 95 6.15 -36.47 -8.55
CA THR A 95 6.22 -37.93 -8.52
C THR A 95 7.13 -38.32 -7.38
N ARG A 96 6.59 -39.03 -6.40
CA ARG A 96 7.33 -39.63 -5.29
C ARG A 96 7.27 -41.12 -5.37
N TYR A 97 8.13 -41.81 -4.63
CA TYR A 97 8.23 -43.25 -4.62
C TYR A 97 8.01 -43.80 -3.22
N ARG A 98 7.26 -44.90 -3.11
CA ARG A 98 7.12 -45.62 -1.85
C ARG A 98 7.57 -47.07 -2.04
N THR A 99 8.19 -47.65 -1.01
CA THR A 99 8.63 -49.02 -1.01
C THR A 99 7.46 -49.92 -0.68
N GLU A 100 7.12 -50.85 -1.58
CA GLU A 100 6.14 -51.89 -1.34
C GLU A 100 6.82 -53.26 -1.27
N THR A 101 6.44 -54.06 -0.27
CA THR A 101 6.89 -55.47 -0.17
C THR A 101 5.94 -56.35 -1.00
N ARG A 102 6.51 -57.10 -1.91
CA ARG A 102 5.79 -58.09 -2.74
C ARG A 102 6.32 -59.50 -2.48
N THR A 103 5.49 -60.51 -2.72
CA THR A 103 5.85 -61.92 -2.57
C THR A 103 5.78 -62.57 -3.95
N ASP A 104 6.82 -63.33 -4.30
CA ASP A 104 6.85 -64.08 -5.56
C ASP A 104 6.05 -65.41 -5.43
N SER A 105 5.96 -66.15 -6.51
CA SER A 105 5.24 -67.45 -6.57
C SER A 105 5.89 -68.57 -5.74
N GLU A 106 7.15 -68.35 -5.30
CA GLU A 106 7.93 -69.29 -4.48
C GLU A 106 7.84 -68.94 -2.99
N GLY A 107 7.15 -67.82 -2.63
CA GLY A 107 6.97 -67.38 -1.25
C GLY A 107 8.09 -66.45 -0.75
N ASN A 108 9.05 -66.03 -1.58
CA ASN A 108 10.08 -65.11 -1.22
C ASN A 108 9.58 -63.64 -1.28
N THR A 109 9.97 -62.82 -0.31
CA THR A 109 9.59 -61.42 -0.28
C THR A 109 10.73 -60.55 -0.88
N TYR A 110 10.31 -59.59 -1.69
CA TYR A 110 11.20 -58.58 -2.27
C TYR A 110 10.52 -57.19 -2.21
N THR A 111 11.31 -56.13 -2.27
CA THR A 111 10.82 -54.76 -2.25
C THR A 111 10.87 -54.14 -3.65
N VAL A 112 9.86 -53.33 -3.96
CA VAL A 112 9.78 -52.56 -5.20
C VAL A 112 9.47 -51.11 -4.87
N GLU A 113 10.07 -50.19 -5.60
CA GLU A 113 9.74 -48.77 -5.56
C GLU A 113 8.54 -48.53 -6.50
N VAL A 114 7.43 -48.06 -5.93
CA VAL A 114 6.21 -47.76 -6.67
C VAL A 114 6.01 -46.24 -6.73
N PRO A 115 5.93 -45.67 -7.93
CA PRO A 115 5.68 -44.22 -8.07
C PRO A 115 4.24 -43.90 -7.67
N TYR A 116 4.06 -42.72 -7.04
CA TYR A 116 2.76 -42.13 -6.77
C TYR A 116 2.81 -40.62 -6.94
N THR A 117 1.65 -40.02 -7.22
CA THR A 117 1.53 -38.57 -7.32
C THR A 117 1.34 -37.98 -5.92
N TYR A 118 2.19 -37.01 -5.61
CA TYR A 118 2.14 -36.22 -4.36
C TYR A 118 1.60 -34.85 -4.69
N TYR A 119 0.53 -34.43 -4.01
CA TYR A 119 -0.18 -33.18 -4.25
C TYR A 119 0.19 -32.14 -3.21
N ILE A 120 0.64 -30.98 -3.67
CA ILE A 120 1.00 -29.84 -2.84
C ILE A 120 0.01 -28.72 -3.11
N CYS A 121 -0.68 -28.26 -2.07
CA CYS A 121 -1.55 -27.10 -2.10
C CYS A 121 -0.76 -25.87 -1.67
N ASN A 122 -0.51 -24.95 -2.59
CA ASN A 122 0.09 -23.65 -2.28
C ASN A 122 -1.03 -22.65 -2.08
N VAL A 123 -1.06 -22.03 -0.91
CA VAL A 123 -2.06 -21.04 -0.49
C VAL A 123 -1.36 -19.69 -0.32
N LYS A 124 -1.79 -18.70 -1.08
CA LYS A 124 -1.25 -17.34 -1.03
C LYS A 124 -2.35 -16.35 -0.69
N LEU A 125 -2.12 -15.52 0.33
CA LEU A 125 -2.90 -14.33 0.62
C LEU A 125 -2.08 -13.09 0.30
N GLU A 126 -2.62 -12.20 -0.54
CA GLU A 126 -2.06 -10.89 -0.81
C GLU A 126 -2.95 -9.82 -0.18
N ASN A 127 -2.34 -8.91 0.61
CA ASN A 127 -2.99 -7.73 1.15
C ASN A 127 -2.46 -6.50 0.39
N PHE A 128 -3.29 -5.93 -0.48
CA PHE A 128 -2.96 -4.75 -1.30
C PHE A 128 -3.04 -3.43 -0.55
N ASP A 129 -3.11 -3.45 0.77
CA ASP A 129 -3.27 -2.28 1.62
C ASP A 129 -4.44 -1.37 1.19
N LEU A 130 -5.40 -1.21 2.07
CA LEU A 130 -6.63 -0.45 1.79
C LEU A 130 -6.33 0.99 1.31
N SER A 131 -5.23 1.60 1.80
CA SER A 131 -4.82 2.94 1.40
C SER A 131 -4.37 3.06 -0.06
N HIS A 132 -4.11 1.95 -0.74
CA HIS A 132 -3.75 1.93 -2.16
C HIS A 132 -4.97 1.93 -3.10
N LEU A 133 -6.17 1.65 -2.59
CA LEU A 133 -7.37 1.54 -3.41
C LEU A 133 -7.97 2.88 -3.88
N PRO A 134 -7.91 3.99 -3.10
CA PRO A 134 -8.57 5.25 -3.46
C PRO A 134 -8.32 5.71 -4.88
N ILE A 135 -7.07 5.65 -5.35
CA ILE A 135 -6.70 6.10 -6.71
C ILE A 135 -7.40 5.32 -7.84
N TYR A 136 -7.86 4.10 -7.57
CA TYR A 136 -8.53 3.24 -8.55
C TYR A 136 -10.05 3.29 -8.49
N ILE A 137 -10.62 3.78 -7.38
CA ILE A 137 -12.07 3.72 -7.13
C ILE A 137 -12.73 5.08 -6.95
N LEU A 138 -11.96 6.12 -6.61
CA LEU A 138 -12.47 7.47 -6.39
C LEU A 138 -12.28 8.34 -7.63
N THR A 139 -13.21 9.27 -7.86
CA THR A 139 -13.03 10.36 -8.82
C THR A 139 -11.99 11.36 -8.29
N GLU A 140 -11.49 12.27 -9.15
CA GLU A 140 -10.54 13.32 -8.74
C GLU A 140 -11.11 14.19 -7.61
N GLU A 141 -12.37 14.56 -7.65
CA GLU A 141 -13.03 15.32 -6.59
C GLU A 141 -13.10 14.53 -5.29
N GLN A 142 -13.48 13.26 -5.36
CA GLN A 142 -13.52 12.35 -4.18
C GLN A 142 -12.12 12.10 -3.60
N MET A 143 -11.09 12.03 -4.46
CA MET A 143 -9.69 11.95 -4.00
C MET A 143 -9.29 13.18 -3.18
N GLY A 144 -9.74 14.38 -3.58
CA GLY A 144 -9.51 15.60 -2.80
C GLY A 144 -10.17 15.55 -1.43
N PHE A 145 -11.41 15.03 -1.33
CA PHE A 145 -12.08 14.80 -0.05
C PHE A 145 -11.37 13.75 0.79
N TYR A 146 -11.01 12.62 0.20
CA TYR A 146 -10.25 11.57 0.88
C TYR A 146 -8.94 12.10 1.48
N ALA A 147 -8.15 12.85 0.69
CA ALA A 147 -6.92 13.48 1.14
C ALA A 147 -7.16 14.42 2.33
N ALA A 148 -8.19 15.26 2.26
CA ALA A 148 -8.54 16.16 3.35
C ALA A 148 -9.02 15.44 4.62
N TYR A 149 -9.75 14.34 4.49
CA TYR A 149 -10.12 13.48 5.62
C TYR A 149 -8.87 12.84 6.26
N MET A 150 -7.96 12.29 5.46
CA MET A 150 -6.72 11.69 5.98
C MET A 150 -5.84 12.71 6.69
N GLN A 151 -5.75 13.94 6.16
CA GLN A 151 -4.97 15.01 6.79
C GLN A 151 -5.50 15.41 8.18
N THR A 152 -6.82 15.39 8.35
CA THR A 152 -7.47 15.86 9.59
C THR A 152 -7.97 14.72 10.48
N LEU A 153 -7.86 13.46 10.05
CA LEU A 153 -8.56 12.31 10.61
C LEU A 153 -10.07 12.59 10.79
N GLY A 154 -10.64 13.32 9.82
CA GLY A 154 -12.02 13.79 9.88
C GLY A 154 -12.33 14.68 11.10
N ASN A 155 -11.32 15.35 11.68
CA ASN A 155 -11.37 16.05 12.98
C ASN A 155 -11.87 15.17 14.14
N ARG A 156 -11.69 13.86 14.06
CA ARG A 156 -12.10 12.85 15.02
C ARG A 156 -10.97 11.87 15.34
N PRO A 157 -9.81 12.35 15.86
CA PRO A 157 -8.68 11.48 16.21
C PRO A 157 -8.99 10.53 17.38
N ASP A 158 -10.11 10.74 18.04
CA ASP A 158 -10.65 9.94 19.14
C ASP A 158 -11.52 8.76 18.69
N LEU A 159 -11.92 8.73 17.42
CA LEU A 159 -12.91 7.77 16.92
C LEU A 159 -12.45 6.31 17.02
N PHE A 160 -11.14 6.06 16.79
CA PHE A 160 -10.54 4.73 16.86
C PHE A 160 -9.33 4.71 17.81
N PRO A 161 -9.56 4.71 19.15
CA PRO A 161 -8.49 4.94 20.13
C PRO A 161 -7.52 3.77 20.33
N ASN A 162 -7.85 2.57 19.87
CA ASN A 162 -7.12 1.33 20.20
C ASN A 162 -6.29 0.72 19.06
N GLY A 163 -6.06 1.46 17.98
CA GLY A 163 -5.35 0.97 16.81
C GLY A 163 -3.96 1.58 16.59
N SER A 164 -3.07 0.83 15.97
CA SER A 164 -1.89 1.38 15.31
C SER A 164 -2.31 1.77 13.89
N TYR A 165 -2.26 3.05 13.58
CA TYR A 165 -2.78 3.57 12.30
C TYR A 165 -1.61 4.07 11.44
N PRO A 166 -0.96 3.20 10.64
CA PRO A 166 0.24 3.55 9.90
C PRO A 166 0.02 4.66 8.86
N HIS A 167 -1.22 4.83 8.38
CA HIS A 167 -1.58 5.83 7.38
C HIS A 167 -2.31 7.05 7.95
N ALA A 168 -2.80 6.97 9.19
CA ALA A 168 -3.44 8.06 9.91
C ALA A 168 -2.40 8.87 10.69
N SER A 169 -1.46 9.48 10.00
CA SER A 169 -0.50 10.34 10.68
C SER A 169 -1.19 11.63 11.13
N THR A 170 -1.10 11.95 12.44
CA THR A 170 -1.30 13.33 12.88
C THR A 170 -0.43 14.22 12.00
N PRO A 171 -0.97 15.32 11.46
CA PRO A 171 -0.18 16.27 10.71
C PRO A 171 1.03 16.67 11.56
N LYS A 172 2.23 16.28 11.14
CA LYS A 172 3.43 16.78 11.75
C LYS A 172 3.54 18.23 11.29
N GLU A 173 3.75 19.15 12.23
CA GLU A 173 4.19 20.50 11.85
C GLU A 173 5.33 20.34 10.85
N PRO A 174 5.30 21.06 9.73
CA PRO A 174 6.37 21.00 8.74
C PRO A 174 7.71 21.23 9.45
N THR A 175 8.63 20.30 9.30
CA THR A 175 9.96 20.47 9.89
C THR A 175 10.63 21.64 9.20
N TYR A 176 10.99 22.66 9.97
CA TYR A 176 11.74 23.78 9.43
C TYR A 176 13.09 23.30 8.90
N TYR A 177 13.43 23.68 7.67
CA TYR A 177 14.71 23.36 7.04
C TYR A 177 15.32 24.63 6.45
N GLU A 178 16.64 24.72 6.49
CA GLU A 178 17.39 25.80 5.86
C GLU A 178 17.93 25.35 4.52
N ILE A 179 17.58 26.07 3.47
CA ILE A 179 18.20 25.92 2.16
C ILE A 179 19.46 26.77 2.13
N PRO A 180 20.63 26.19 1.77
CA PRO A 180 21.85 26.99 1.61
C PRO A 180 21.61 28.15 0.63
N PRO A 181 21.88 29.43 1.01
CA PRO A 181 21.59 30.59 0.14
C PRO A 181 22.30 30.53 -1.20
N GLU A 182 23.47 29.90 -1.26
CA GLU A 182 24.23 29.68 -2.50
C GLU A 182 23.52 28.71 -3.47
N ALA A 183 22.75 27.75 -2.95
CA ALA A 183 22.00 26.82 -3.78
C ALA A 183 20.88 27.52 -4.56
N LEU A 184 20.27 28.55 -4.00
CA LEU A 184 19.22 29.35 -4.65
C LEU A 184 19.75 30.21 -5.82
N LYS A 185 21.06 30.25 -6.04
CA LYS A 185 21.65 30.86 -7.23
C LYS A 185 21.56 29.99 -8.47
N ASP A 186 21.32 28.69 -8.29
CA ASP A 186 20.94 27.78 -9.37
C ASP A 186 19.46 28.02 -9.69
N GLU A 187 19.18 28.63 -10.85
CA GLU A 187 17.82 29.01 -11.25
C GLU A 187 16.91 27.79 -11.38
N ALA A 188 17.45 26.64 -11.78
CA ALA A 188 16.72 25.41 -11.90
C ALA A 188 16.26 24.87 -10.54
N PHE A 189 17.18 24.82 -9.59
CA PHE A 189 16.87 24.42 -8.22
C PHE A 189 15.91 25.42 -7.55
N ALA A 190 16.14 26.73 -7.73
CA ALA A 190 15.26 27.75 -7.17
C ALA A 190 13.81 27.61 -7.68
N ALA A 191 13.62 27.28 -8.96
CA ALA A 191 12.30 27.01 -9.53
C ALA A 191 11.66 25.76 -8.94
N MET A 192 12.44 24.68 -8.75
CA MET A 192 11.94 23.43 -8.13
C MET A 192 11.50 23.66 -6.68
N ILE A 193 12.28 24.36 -5.89
CA ILE A 193 11.94 24.66 -4.50
C ILE A 193 10.71 25.58 -4.41
N ALA A 194 10.64 26.63 -5.21
CA ALA A 194 9.50 27.53 -5.22
C ALA A 194 8.18 26.81 -5.61
N GLU A 195 8.26 25.79 -6.45
CA GLU A 195 7.10 24.95 -6.75
C GLU A 195 6.80 23.98 -5.60
N ALA A 196 7.82 23.27 -5.09
CA ALA A 196 7.68 22.27 -4.04
C ALA A 196 7.09 22.82 -2.74
N GLU A 197 7.52 24.01 -2.32
CA GLU A 197 7.07 24.66 -1.08
C GLU A 197 5.58 24.97 -1.03
N LYS A 198 4.91 25.07 -2.19
CA LYS A 198 3.46 25.27 -2.25
C LYS A 198 2.66 24.11 -1.66
N TYR A 199 3.26 22.94 -1.59
CA TYR A 199 2.60 21.69 -1.21
C TYR A 199 3.11 21.09 0.10
N VAL A 200 3.98 21.80 0.81
CA VAL A 200 4.44 21.38 2.15
C VAL A 200 3.23 21.27 3.08
N GLY A 201 3.11 20.13 3.75
CA GLY A 201 1.97 19.83 4.63
C GLY A 201 0.78 19.16 3.93
N TYR A 202 0.85 18.91 2.62
CA TYR A 202 -0.14 18.07 1.94
C TYR A 202 -0.03 16.63 2.46
N PRO A 203 -1.16 15.92 2.64
CA PRO A 203 -1.13 14.54 3.09
C PRO A 203 -0.55 13.63 2.01
N TYR A 204 0.13 12.57 2.43
CA TYR A 204 0.52 11.51 1.50
C TYR A 204 -0.73 10.76 1.01
N VAL A 205 -0.86 10.61 -0.30
CA VAL A 205 -1.93 9.81 -0.92
C VAL A 205 -1.31 8.93 -1.99
N TRP A 206 -1.41 7.63 -1.82
CA TRP A 206 -0.89 6.66 -2.78
C TRP A 206 -1.47 6.89 -4.19
N GLY A 207 -0.57 7.00 -5.18
CA GLY A 207 -0.94 7.28 -6.56
C GLY A 207 -1.30 8.73 -6.85
N GLY A 208 -1.43 9.57 -5.82
CA GLY A 208 -1.68 10.99 -5.96
C GLY A 208 -0.57 11.71 -6.72
N SER A 209 -0.92 12.67 -7.59
CA SER A 209 0.05 13.28 -8.50
C SER A 209 -0.28 14.73 -8.89
N SER A 210 -1.22 15.34 -8.19
CA SER A 210 -1.65 16.73 -8.44
C SER A 210 -2.13 17.39 -7.16
N PRO A 211 -2.24 18.72 -7.10
CA PRO A 211 -2.80 19.42 -5.93
C PRO A 211 -4.23 18.98 -5.58
N SER A 212 -5.02 18.53 -6.55
CA SER A 212 -6.40 18.07 -6.33
C SER A 212 -6.48 16.65 -5.75
N THR A 213 -5.49 15.79 -6.02
CA THR A 213 -5.45 14.42 -5.52
C THR A 213 -4.51 14.25 -4.32
N SER A 214 -3.80 15.31 -3.91
CA SER A 214 -2.59 15.23 -3.11
C SER A 214 -1.50 14.42 -3.83
N PHE A 215 -0.47 13.95 -3.14
CA PHE A 215 0.72 13.38 -3.77
C PHE A 215 1.20 12.10 -3.09
N ASP A 216 1.71 11.15 -3.88
CA ASP A 216 2.73 10.21 -3.43
C ASP A 216 4.13 10.78 -3.67
N CYS A 217 5.17 10.07 -3.23
CA CYS A 217 6.56 10.54 -3.34
C CYS A 217 6.96 10.86 -4.79
N SER A 218 6.66 9.96 -5.71
CA SER A 218 7.02 10.11 -7.13
C SER A 218 6.09 11.04 -7.89
N GLY A 219 4.82 11.13 -7.47
CA GLY A 219 3.86 12.10 -7.99
C GLY A 219 4.24 13.51 -7.65
N PHE A 220 4.66 13.75 -6.40
CA PHE A 220 5.16 15.04 -5.96
C PHE A 220 6.40 15.48 -6.75
N ILE A 221 7.42 14.62 -6.86
CA ILE A 221 8.64 14.94 -7.59
C ILE A 221 8.35 15.15 -9.09
N SER A 222 7.53 14.30 -9.71
CA SER A 222 7.13 14.48 -11.11
C SER A 222 6.40 15.79 -11.34
N TRP A 223 5.50 16.16 -10.43
CA TRP A 223 4.78 17.43 -10.48
C TRP A 223 5.74 18.62 -10.40
N VAL A 224 6.62 18.62 -9.39
CA VAL A 224 7.62 19.69 -9.20
C VAL A 224 8.49 19.86 -10.44
N ILE A 225 9.05 18.79 -10.97
CA ILE A 225 9.88 18.82 -12.18
C ILE A 225 9.10 19.39 -13.38
N ASN A 226 7.87 18.88 -13.62
CA ASN A 226 7.06 19.31 -14.76
C ASN A 226 6.62 20.78 -14.69
N HIS A 227 6.56 21.38 -13.47
CA HIS A 227 6.18 22.78 -13.27
C HIS A 227 7.39 23.69 -13.02
N SER A 228 8.62 23.17 -13.18
CA SER A 228 9.87 23.91 -12.99
C SER A 228 10.73 24.01 -14.26
N GLY A 229 10.11 23.83 -15.44
CA GLY A 229 10.77 24.03 -16.73
C GLY A 229 11.13 22.75 -17.47
N TRP A 230 10.84 21.55 -16.93
CA TRP A 230 11.01 20.26 -17.61
C TRP A 230 9.69 19.55 -17.82
N ASN A 231 9.71 18.51 -18.62
CA ASN A 231 8.56 17.65 -18.84
C ASN A 231 9.02 16.17 -18.84
N VAL A 232 8.84 15.53 -17.70
CA VAL A 232 9.13 14.09 -17.51
C VAL A 232 7.86 13.24 -17.48
N GLY A 233 6.67 13.88 -17.52
CA GLY A 233 5.38 13.23 -17.33
C GLY A 233 5.22 12.70 -15.90
N ARG A 234 4.20 11.84 -15.67
CA ARG A 234 4.02 11.13 -14.40
C ARG A 234 4.93 9.90 -14.38
N GLN A 235 5.86 9.85 -13.46
CA GLN A 235 6.81 8.76 -13.29
C GLN A 235 6.59 8.06 -11.94
N THR A 236 6.98 6.79 -11.86
CA THR A 236 7.21 6.08 -10.58
C THR A 236 8.59 6.46 -10.04
N ALA A 237 8.90 6.09 -8.78
CA ALA A 237 10.25 6.28 -8.23
C ALA A 237 11.31 5.58 -9.10
N GLN A 238 11.04 4.34 -9.56
CA GLN A 238 11.91 3.63 -10.48
C GLN A 238 12.01 4.31 -11.85
N GLY A 239 10.90 4.87 -12.37
CA GLY A 239 10.89 5.62 -13.63
C GLY A 239 11.76 6.87 -13.57
N LEU A 240 11.67 7.65 -12.48
CA LEU A 240 12.56 8.80 -12.23
C LEU A 240 14.03 8.37 -12.13
N TYR A 241 14.31 7.30 -11.39
CA TYR A 241 15.68 6.76 -11.30
C TYR A 241 16.27 6.40 -12.68
N ASN A 242 15.48 5.77 -13.54
CA ASN A 242 15.92 5.33 -14.85
C ASN A 242 16.29 6.48 -15.81
N ILE A 243 15.76 7.68 -15.60
CA ILE A 243 16.04 8.88 -16.41
C ILE A 243 17.09 9.80 -15.77
N CYS A 244 17.51 9.53 -14.53
CA CYS A 244 18.57 10.27 -13.84
C CYS A 244 19.95 9.69 -14.13
N THR A 245 20.98 10.54 -14.01
CA THR A 245 22.37 10.08 -14.01
C THR A 245 22.85 9.94 -12.56
N PRO A 246 23.27 8.73 -12.12
CA PRO A 246 23.77 8.52 -10.78
C PRO A 246 25.01 9.37 -10.49
N VAL A 247 25.04 9.95 -9.30
CA VAL A 247 26.20 10.68 -8.75
C VAL A 247 26.58 10.07 -7.39
N SER A 248 27.84 10.26 -6.96
CA SER A 248 28.22 9.82 -5.62
C SER A 248 27.65 10.76 -4.55
N PRO A 249 27.49 10.30 -3.30
CA PRO A 249 26.98 11.17 -2.20
C PRO A 249 27.81 12.44 -2.01
N GLU A 250 29.12 12.38 -2.27
CA GLU A 250 30.03 13.52 -2.12
C GLU A 250 29.85 14.57 -3.25
N GLN A 251 29.26 14.16 -4.37
CA GLN A 251 28.97 15.02 -5.52
C GLN A 251 27.52 15.52 -5.51
N ALA A 252 26.69 14.98 -4.61
CA ALA A 252 25.29 15.37 -4.51
C ALA A 252 25.16 16.86 -4.16
N LYS A 253 24.29 17.55 -4.87
CA LYS A 253 24.00 18.98 -4.70
C LYS A 253 22.50 19.21 -4.59
N PRO A 254 22.06 20.33 -3.99
CA PRO A 254 20.67 20.72 -4.00
C PRO A 254 20.06 20.69 -5.42
N GLY A 255 18.90 20.07 -5.55
CA GLY A 255 18.25 19.80 -6.84
C GLY A 255 18.41 18.36 -7.34
N ASP A 256 19.36 17.59 -6.81
CA ASP A 256 19.47 16.16 -7.12
C ASP A 256 18.35 15.38 -6.44
N LEU A 257 18.04 14.20 -6.99
CA LEU A 257 17.04 13.30 -6.42
C LEU A 257 17.70 12.22 -5.57
N VAL A 258 17.11 11.93 -4.43
CA VAL A 258 17.53 10.84 -3.53
C VAL A 258 16.53 9.70 -3.65
N PHE A 259 17.02 8.48 -3.85
CA PHE A 259 16.21 7.31 -4.06
C PHE A 259 16.46 6.26 -2.97
N PHE A 260 15.39 5.53 -2.62
CA PHE A 260 15.42 4.46 -1.61
C PHE A 260 14.79 3.19 -2.17
N VAL A 261 15.26 2.06 -1.64
CA VAL A 261 14.71 0.74 -1.87
C VAL A 261 14.10 0.18 -0.59
N GLY A 262 13.10 -0.70 -0.70
CA GLY A 262 12.56 -1.45 0.44
C GLY A 262 11.74 -0.62 1.44
N THR A 263 11.22 0.54 1.05
CA THR A 263 10.28 1.31 1.90
C THR A 263 8.88 0.67 1.90
N TYR A 264 8.57 -0.11 0.89
CA TYR A 264 7.44 -1.04 0.80
C TYR A 264 7.80 -2.17 -0.18
N ASP A 265 6.98 -3.22 -0.24
CA ASP A 265 7.25 -4.38 -1.08
C ASP A 265 7.08 -4.05 -2.57
N THR A 266 8.18 -3.77 -3.22
CA THR A 266 8.27 -3.55 -4.67
C THR A 266 9.69 -3.78 -5.16
N ALA A 267 9.84 -4.18 -6.41
CA ALA A 267 11.14 -4.29 -7.05
C ALA A 267 11.69 -2.92 -7.44
N GLY A 268 12.96 -2.65 -7.10
CA GLY A 268 13.66 -1.42 -7.46
C GLY A 268 13.43 -0.26 -6.48
N MET A 269 13.39 0.97 -7.02
CA MET A 269 13.23 2.17 -6.20
C MET A 269 11.80 2.30 -5.71
N SER A 270 11.63 2.36 -4.39
CA SER A 270 10.34 2.42 -3.72
C SER A 270 10.00 3.82 -3.17
N HIS A 271 10.98 4.72 -3.07
CA HIS A 271 10.76 6.09 -2.60
C HIS A 271 11.73 7.07 -3.27
N VAL A 272 11.33 8.34 -3.35
CA VAL A 272 12.14 9.42 -3.93
C VAL A 272 11.87 10.73 -3.20
N GLY A 273 12.92 11.56 -3.07
CA GLY A 273 12.84 12.91 -2.53
C GLY A 273 13.78 13.87 -3.26
N LEU A 274 13.54 15.16 -3.11
CA LEU A 274 14.38 16.24 -3.63
C LEU A 274 15.42 16.63 -2.58
N TYR A 275 16.70 16.47 -2.89
CA TYR A 275 17.77 16.90 -1.99
C TYR A 275 17.84 18.44 -1.92
N VAL A 276 17.81 18.99 -0.72
CA VAL A 276 17.82 20.45 -0.51
C VAL A 276 19.10 20.97 0.13
N GLY A 277 20.08 20.08 0.37
CA GLY A 277 21.33 20.42 1.05
C GLY A 277 21.32 20.00 2.53
N ASN A 278 22.49 20.12 3.19
CA ASN A 278 22.64 19.86 4.63
C ASN A 278 22.10 18.51 5.11
N SER A 279 22.19 17.46 4.28
CA SER A 279 21.63 16.13 4.55
C SER A 279 20.09 16.12 4.73
N VAL A 280 19.39 17.09 4.15
CA VAL A 280 17.93 17.20 4.18
C VAL A 280 17.36 16.95 2.80
N MET A 281 16.23 16.26 2.74
CA MET A 281 15.44 16.11 1.53
C MET A 281 13.99 16.53 1.76
N LEU A 282 13.36 17.02 0.72
CA LEU A 282 11.93 17.31 0.67
C LEU A 282 11.22 16.17 -0.05
N HIS A 283 10.23 15.59 0.57
CA HIS A 283 9.45 14.48 0.02
C HIS A 283 8.01 14.48 0.56
N CYS A 284 7.16 13.67 -0.03
CA CYS A 284 5.81 13.38 0.44
C CYS A 284 5.78 12.08 1.23
#